data_eabeac3d2d9887116d6f1a5ea01a1dec
#
_entry.id   eabeac3d2d9887116d6f1a5ea01a1dec
#
_cell.length_a   1.000
_cell.length_b   1.000
_cell.length_c   1.000
_cell.angle_alpha   90.00
_cell.angle_beta   90.00
_cell.angle_gamma   90.00
#
_symmetry.space_group_name_H-M   'P 1'
#
loop_
_entity.id
_entity.type
_entity.pdbx_description
1 polymer ?
#
loop_
_entity_poly.entity_id
_entity_poly.type
_entity_poly.pdbx_seq_one_letter_code
_entity_poly.pdbx_strand_id
1 'polypeptide(L)'
;MIRRILFVCSGNTCRSPMAEVLLRKKLARHASEWAKDTVVTSAGVSAISGSSASENATAAMKHKDLDLSEHQSRLLEAADIINADLVITMTRNHKKAVLALVPQALHKVYTLAELTALAELAHAKPEQAKKYRDMIQEVAQKTMELTLLLDQLLGNPPDIEDPFGGDLAEYEECARSISGHLDTLLQYLDQSQNQSQDQSQDPPQESSHSRDQSAED
;
A
#
# COMPACT_ATOMS: atom_id res chain seq x y z
N MET A 1 -4.18 -0.69 -12.08
CA MET A 1 -3.26 -1.77 -11.66
C MET A 1 -2.08 -1.13 -10.94
N ILE A 2 -1.73 -1.57 -9.72
CA ILE A 2 -0.62 -1.01 -8.92
C ILE A 2 0.69 -1.62 -9.43
N ARG A 3 1.60 -0.77 -9.90
CA ARG A 3 2.94 -1.17 -10.41
C ARG A 3 4.09 -0.48 -9.71
N ARG A 4 3.84 0.64 -9.04
CA ARG A 4 4.87 1.44 -8.36
C ARG A 4 4.43 1.75 -6.95
N ILE A 5 5.12 1.17 -5.97
CA ILE A 5 4.87 1.36 -4.54
C ILE A 5 6.04 2.14 -3.95
N LEU A 6 5.73 3.22 -3.24
CA LEU A 6 6.69 4.06 -2.56
C LEU A 6 6.47 4.00 -1.04
N PHE A 7 7.47 3.56 -0.29
CA PHE A 7 7.48 3.65 1.17
C PHE A 7 8.13 4.94 1.65
N VAL A 8 7.53 5.60 2.66
CA VAL A 8 8.03 6.88 3.18
C VAL A 8 8.15 6.84 4.70
N CYS A 9 9.32 7.23 5.21
CA CYS A 9 9.57 7.50 6.64
C CYS A 9 10.32 8.83 6.82
N SER A 10 10.95 9.09 7.98
CA SER A 10 11.71 10.31 8.20
C SER A 10 13.03 10.31 7.42
N GLY A 11 14.00 9.50 7.85
CA GLY A 11 15.38 9.52 7.35
C GLY A 11 15.68 8.58 6.19
N ASN A 12 14.75 7.69 5.81
CA ASN A 12 14.98 6.61 4.84
C ASN A 12 16.18 5.71 5.19
N THR A 13 16.41 5.50 6.51
CA THR A 13 17.52 4.67 6.99
C THR A 13 17.05 3.47 7.82
N CYS A 14 15.79 3.45 8.29
CA CYS A 14 15.26 2.40 9.15
C CYS A 14 13.98 1.78 8.56
N ARG A 15 12.80 2.34 8.87
CA ARG A 15 11.48 1.75 8.57
C ARG A 15 11.22 1.56 7.09
N SER A 16 11.35 2.60 6.27
CA SER A 16 11.00 2.50 4.84
C SER A 16 11.93 1.59 4.03
N PRO A 17 13.27 1.54 4.25
CA PRO A 17 14.09 0.54 3.57
C PRO A 17 13.81 -0.89 4.04
N MET A 18 13.52 -1.12 5.33
CA MET A 18 13.08 -2.44 5.80
C MET A 18 11.78 -2.87 5.11
N ALA A 19 10.79 -1.98 5.01
CA ALA A 19 9.53 -2.26 4.32
C ALA A 19 9.74 -2.57 2.83
N GLU A 20 10.62 -1.84 2.17
CA GLU A 20 10.97 -2.03 0.76
C GLU A 20 11.52 -3.44 0.50
N VAL A 21 12.55 -3.87 1.24
CA VAL A 21 13.16 -5.20 1.01
C VAL A 21 12.23 -6.33 1.46
N LEU A 22 11.44 -6.13 2.53
CA LEU A 22 10.43 -7.09 2.96
C LEU A 22 9.36 -7.30 1.89
N LEU A 23 8.82 -6.23 1.33
CA LEU A 23 7.81 -6.35 0.28
C LEU A 23 8.40 -6.94 -1.00
N ARG A 24 9.60 -6.53 -1.42
CA ARG A 24 10.29 -7.13 -2.58
C ARG A 24 10.45 -8.63 -2.43
N LYS A 25 10.89 -9.13 -1.25
CA LYS A 25 11.01 -10.57 -0.97
C LYS A 25 9.67 -11.29 -1.07
N LYS A 26 8.61 -10.68 -0.53
CA LYS A 26 7.26 -11.27 -0.57
C LYS A 26 6.74 -11.32 -2.01
N LEU A 27 6.88 -10.26 -2.78
CA LEU A 27 6.48 -10.20 -4.19
C LEU A 27 7.25 -11.21 -5.06
N ALA A 28 8.55 -11.38 -4.83
CA ALA A 28 9.36 -12.35 -5.56
C ALA A 28 8.93 -13.82 -5.34
N ARG A 29 8.26 -14.10 -4.22
CA ARG A 29 7.67 -15.43 -3.91
C ARG A 29 6.22 -15.55 -4.33
N HIS A 30 5.64 -14.45 -4.79
CA HIS A 30 4.23 -14.38 -5.14
C HIS A 30 3.99 -14.91 -6.54
N ALA A 31 2.97 -15.78 -6.71
CA ALA A 31 2.71 -16.45 -7.99
C ALA A 31 2.05 -15.54 -9.04
N SER A 32 1.46 -14.41 -8.63
CA SER A 32 0.68 -13.55 -9.51
C SER A 32 1.56 -12.72 -10.46
N GLU A 33 1.13 -12.56 -11.70
CA GLU A 33 1.83 -11.76 -12.71
C GLU A 33 2.00 -10.28 -12.28
N TRP A 34 1.00 -9.69 -11.59
CA TRP A 34 1.11 -8.30 -11.12
C TRP A 34 2.28 -8.09 -10.15
N ALA A 35 2.62 -9.11 -9.34
CA ALA A 35 3.72 -9.04 -8.39
C ALA A 35 5.08 -8.94 -9.08
N LYS A 36 5.24 -9.58 -10.23
CA LYS A 36 6.49 -9.59 -11.02
C LYS A 36 6.82 -8.23 -11.61
N ASP A 37 5.79 -7.46 -12.00
CA ASP A 37 5.93 -6.14 -12.62
C ASP A 37 5.94 -5.00 -11.59
N THR A 38 5.78 -5.31 -10.30
CA THR A 38 5.70 -4.29 -9.26
C THR A 38 7.08 -3.80 -8.83
N VAL A 39 7.32 -2.51 -9.01
CA VAL A 39 8.52 -1.81 -8.54
C VAL A 39 8.25 -1.23 -7.16
N VAL A 40 9.11 -1.57 -6.20
CA VAL A 40 9.03 -1.06 -4.82
C VAL A 40 10.23 -0.17 -4.57
N THR A 41 10.00 1.02 -4.04
CA THR A 41 11.03 2.01 -3.69
C THR A 41 10.76 2.63 -2.33
N SER A 42 11.75 3.31 -1.76
CA SER A 42 11.56 4.09 -0.54
C SER A 42 12.25 5.45 -0.58
N ALA A 43 11.77 6.38 0.24
CA ALA A 43 12.32 7.72 0.40
C ALA A 43 12.07 8.25 1.83
N GLY A 44 12.69 9.37 2.20
CA GLY A 44 12.50 10.00 3.49
C GLY A 44 12.12 11.47 3.37
N VAL A 45 11.17 11.92 4.21
CA VAL A 45 10.73 13.32 4.21
C VAL A 45 11.81 14.30 4.72
N SER A 46 12.83 13.78 5.42
CA SER A 46 13.97 14.54 5.97
C SER A 46 15.28 13.76 5.80
N ALA A 47 15.39 12.97 4.73
CA ALA A 47 16.57 12.14 4.49
C ALA A 47 17.77 12.99 4.08
N ILE A 48 18.96 12.56 4.53
CA ILE A 48 20.24 13.02 3.99
C ILE A 48 20.61 12.01 2.91
N SER A 49 20.54 12.43 1.65
CA SER A 49 20.76 11.54 0.50
C SER A 49 22.15 10.91 0.54
N GLY A 50 22.23 9.61 0.24
CA GLY A 50 23.47 8.84 0.23
C GLY A 50 23.86 8.25 1.60
N SER A 51 23.08 8.47 2.67
CA SER A 51 23.33 7.79 3.94
C SER A 51 22.99 6.30 3.84
N SER A 52 23.79 5.44 4.45
CA SER A 52 23.49 4.00 4.56
C SER A 52 22.26 3.74 5.44
N ALA A 53 21.67 2.56 5.31
CA ALA A 53 20.72 2.08 6.30
C ALA A 53 21.39 2.01 7.68
N SER A 54 20.60 2.19 8.75
CA SER A 54 21.13 2.07 10.12
C SER A 54 21.66 0.66 10.36
N GLU A 55 22.70 0.56 11.21
CA GLU A 55 23.33 -0.73 11.51
C GLU A 55 22.32 -1.76 12.03
N ASN A 56 21.43 -1.34 12.94
CA ASN A 56 20.41 -2.23 13.50
C ASN A 56 19.33 -2.60 12.46
N ALA A 57 18.99 -1.71 11.51
CA ALA A 57 18.08 -2.08 10.41
C ALA A 57 18.73 -3.13 9.49
N THR A 58 20.01 -2.95 9.17
CA THR A 58 20.78 -3.91 8.37
C THR A 58 20.89 -5.26 9.08
N ALA A 59 21.20 -5.27 10.39
CA ALA A 59 21.26 -6.49 11.20
C ALA A 59 19.92 -7.20 11.29
N ALA A 60 18.82 -6.47 11.57
CA ALA A 60 17.47 -7.03 11.63
C ALA A 60 17.04 -7.65 10.30
N MET A 61 17.39 -7.04 9.18
CA MET A 61 17.09 -7.60 7.86
C MET A 61 17.96 -8.81 7.54
N LYS A 62 19.23 -8.81 7.93
CA LYS A 62 20.12 -9.96 7.76
C LYS A 62 19.61 -11.21 8.48
N HIS A 63 19.01 -11.08 9.68
CA HIS A 63 18.36 -12.18 10.38
C HIS A 63 17.13 -12.76 9.64
N LYS A 64 16.66 -12.07 8.60
CA LYS A 64 15.56 -12.50 7.73
C LYS A 64 16.05 -12.87 6.31
N ASP A 65 17.36 -13.08 6.10
CA ASP A 65 17.99 -13.31 4.81
C ASP A 65 17.67 -12.20 3.79
N LEU A 66 17.73 -10.95 4.24
CA LEU A 66 17.59 -9.74 3.44
C LEU A 66 18.79 -8.83 3.62
N ASP A 67 19.15 -8.14 2.55
CA ASP A 67 20.31 -7.27 2.51
C ASP A 67 19.91 -5.80 2.34
N LEU A 68 20.46 -4.94 3.19
CA LEU A 68 20.37 -3.47 3.12
C LEU A 68 21.76 -2.81 2.97
N SER A 69 22.83 -3.57 2.72
CA SER A 69 24.20 -3.04 2.66
C SER A 69 24.37 -2.01 1.54
N GLU A 70 23.69 -2.19 0.43
CA GLU A 70 23.75 -1.30 -0.74
C GLU A 70 22.67 -0.19 -0.68
N HIS A 71 21.87 -0.14 0.39
CA HIS A 71 20.85 0.89 0.51
C HIS A 71 21.48 2.27 0.68
N GLN A 72 21.01 3.22 -0.13
CA GLN A 72 21.33 4.64 0.01
C GLN A 72 20.03 5.43 0.20
N SER A 73 19.95 6.14 1.31
CA SER A 73 18.80 6.98 1.60
C SER A 73 18.66 8.09 0.56
N ARG A 74 17.45 8.48 0.28
CA ARG A 74 17.15 9.59 -0.63
C ARG A 74 16.03 10.47 -0.08
N LEU A 75 16.16 11.76 -0.31
CA LEU A 75 15.14 12.73 0.03
C LEU A 75 13.90 12.51 -0.85
N LEU A 76 12.73 12.59 -0.26
CA LEU A 76 11.45 12.51 -0.97
C LEU A 76 11.27 13.74 -1.86
N GLU A 77 10.98 13.51 -3.13
CA GLU A 77 10.65 14.54 -4.11
C GLU A 77 9.20 14.43 -4.59
N ALA A 78 8.62 15.54 -5.05
CA ALA A 78 7.27 15.55 -5.61
C ALA A 78 7.11 14.56 -6.79
N ALA A 79 8.15 14.40 -7.60
CA ALA A 79 8.17 13.45 -8.71
C ALA A 79 7.99 11.99 -8.24
N ASP A 80 8.55 11.61 -7.09
CA ASP A 80 8.37 10.26 -6.52
C ASP A 80 6.90 9.99 -6.22
N ILE A 81 6.24 10.97 -5.59
CA ILE A 81 4.82 10.87 -5.24
C ILE A 81 3.95 10.82 -6.49
N ILE A 82 4.23 11.66 -7.48
CA ILE A 82 3.45 11.73 -8.72
C ILE A 82 3.54 10.41 -9.49
N ASN A 83 4.74 9.83 -9.59
CA ASN A 83 5.01 8.62 -10.35
C ASN A 83 4.61 7.32 -9.63
N ALA A 84 4.40 7.33 -8.31
CA ALA A 84 3.92 6.17 -7.57
C ALA A 84 2.42 5.95 -7.84
N ASP A 85 2.00 4.70 -7.92
CA ASP A 85 0.59 4.30 -7.94
C ASP A 85 0.03 4.22 -6.50
N LEU A 86 0.90 3.89 -5.54
CA LEU A 86 0.58 3.78 -4.12
C LEU A 86 1.74 4.33 -3.28
N VAL A 87 1.45 5.24 -2.36
CA VAL A 87 2.40 5.79 -1.40
C VAL A 87 2.02 5.32 0.00
N ILE A 88 2.92 4.60 0.65
CA ILE A 88 2.72 4.02 1.97
C ILE A 88 3.66 4.71 2.97
N THR A 89 3.08 5.41 3.92
CA THR A 89 3.84 6.13 4.96
C THR A 89 3.86 5.35 6.26
N MET A 90 4.92 5.50 7.06
CA MET A 90 5.03 4.80 8.34
C MET A 90 4.18 5.43 9.43
N THR A 91 3.88 6.73 9.31
CA THR A 91 3.09 7.47 10.29
C THR A 91 2.19 8.51 9.61
N ARG A 92 1.18 8.99 10.35
CA ARG A 92 0.33 10.11 9.92
C ARG A 92 1.11 11.42 9.71
N ASN A 93 2.18 11.64 10.45
CA ASN A 93 3.04 12.80 10.23
C ASN A 93 3.77 12.71 8.90
N HIS A 94 4.25 11.53 8.50
CA HIS A 94 4.82 11.34 7.17
C HIS A 94 3.76 11.54 6.07
N LYS A 95 2.53 11.04 6.27
CA LYS A 95 1.40 11.26 5.35
C LYS A 95 1.12 12.74 5.17
N LYS A 96 1.07 13.52 6.26
CA LYS A 96 0.92 14.99 6.21
C LYS A 96 2.03 15.65 5.41
N ALA A 97 3.30 15.24 5.62
CA ALA A 97 4.44 15.79 4.88
C ALA A 97 4.37 15.45 3.37
N VAL A 98 4.00 14.22 3.00
CA VAL A 98 3.75 13.83 1.60
C VAL A 98 2.66 14.68 0.97
N LEU A 99 1.54 14.87 1.66
CA LEU A 99 0.41 15.67 1.16
C LEU A 99 0.69 17.17 1.14
N ALA A 100 1.62 17.65 1.96
CA ALA A 100 2.09 19.04 1.87
C ALA A 100 2.90 19.28 0.57
N LEU A 101 3.64 18.26 0.07
CA LEU A 101 4.35 18.34 -1.20
C LEU A 101 3.42 18.18 -2.41
N VAL A 102 2.46 17.24 -2.35
CA VAL A 102 1.53 16.92 -3.45
C VAL A 102 0.13 16.69 -2.89
N PRO A 103 -0.67 17.74 -2.63
CA PRO A 103 -2.02 17.60 -2.06
C PRO A 103 -2.96 16.72 -2.87
N GLN A 104 -2.82 16.72 -4.19
CA GLN A 104 -3.64 15.95 -5.12
C GLN A 104 -3.42 14.42 -5.01
N ALA A 105 -2.34 13.97 -4.34
CA ALA A 105 -2.03 12.56 -4.16
C ALA A 105 -2.86 11.87 -3.06
N LEU A 106 -3.78 12.58 -2.38
CA LEU A 106 -4.55 12.04 -1.24
C LEU A 106 -5.17 10.68 -1.51
N HIS A 107 -5.69 10.45 -2.73
CA HIS A 107 -6.37 9.22 -3.14
C HIS A 107 -5.45 7.99 -3.19
N LYS A 108 -4.13 8.16 -3.12
CA LYS A 108 -3.13 7.09 -3.19
C LYS A 108 -2.11 7.11 -2.03
N VAL A 109 -2.30 7.98 -1.02
CA VAL A 109 -1.39 8.10 0.12
C VAL A 109 -2.08 7.59 1.39
N TYR A 110 -1.51 6.54 1.96
CA TYR A 110 -2.02 5.90 3.19
C TYR A 110 -0.88 5.66 4.17
N THR A 111 -1.17 5.59 5.46
CA THR A 111 -0.23 4.93 6.37
C THR A 111 -0.32 3.42 6.17
N LEU A 112 0.73 2.68 6.54
CA LEU A 112 0.73 1.22 6.43
C LEU A 112 -0.41 0.61 7.27
N ALA A 113 -0.66 1.16 8.46
CA ALA A 113 -1.74 0.71 9.34
C ALA A 113 -3.14 1.06 8.78
N GLU A 114 -3.35 2.25 8.20
CA GLU A 114 -4.60 2.60 7.51
C GLU A 114 -4.89 1.63 6.36
N LEU A 115 -3.87 1.32 5.56
CA LEU A 115 -4.03 0.44 4.41
C LEU A 115 -4.39 -0.99 4.83
N THR A 116 -3.79 -1.48 5.91
CA THR A 116 -4.12 -2.78 6.50
C THR A 116 -5.55 -2.80 7.04
N ALA A 117 -5.94 -1.79 7.81
CA ALA A 117 -7.30 -1.68 8.35
C ALA A 117 -8.36 -1.58 7.24
N LEU A 118 -8.06 -0.90 6.13
CA LEU A 118 -8.92 -0.87 4.94
C LEU A 118 -9.05 -2.26 4.29
N ALA A 119 -7.95 -3.01 4.20
CA ALA A 119 -7.95 -4.37 3.67
C ALA A 119 -8.80 -5.31 4.54
N GLU A 120 -8.64 -5.25 5.86
CA GLU A 120 -9.43 -6.02 6.83
C GLU A 120 -10.93 -5.65 6.76
N LEU A 121 -11.25 -4.36 6.69
CA LEU A 121 -12.62 -3.90 6.52
C LEU A 121 -13.24 -4.39 5.21
N ALA A 122 -12.48 -4.35 4.12
CA ALA A 122 -12.94 -4.81 2.81
C ALA A 122 -13.24 -6.31 2.83
N HIS A 123 -12.46 -7.09 3.58
CA HIS A 123 -12.69 -8.52 3.77
C HIS A 123 -13.93 -8.79 4.64
N ALA A 124 -14.05 -8.09 5.78
CA ALA A 124 -15.13 -8.30 6.74
C ALA A 124 -16.49 -7.74 6.28
N LYS A 125 -16.50 -6.64 5.53
CA LYS A 125 -17.70 -5.88 5.12
C LYS A 125 -17.54 -5.29 3.71
N PRO A 126 -17.59 -6.12 2.66
CA PRO A 126 -17.30 -5.69 1.28
C PRO A 126 -18.18 -4.55 0.77
N GLU A 127 -19.47 -4.53 1.15
CA GLU A 127 -20.38 -3.44 0.77
C GLU A 127 -20.02 -2.09 1.40
N GLN A 128 -19.57 -2.10 2.66
CA GLN A 128 -19.10 -0.88 3.30
C GLN A 128 -17.80 -0.41 2.66
N ALA A 129 -16.86 -1.31 2.38
CA ALA A 129 -15.61 -0.99 1.72
C ALA A 129 -15.84 -0.39 0.33
N LYS A 130 -16.79 -0.91 -0.44
CA LYS A 130 -17.20 -0.34 -1.74
C LYS A 130 -17.75 1.07 -1.58
N LYS A 131 -18.70 1.28 -0.66
CA LYS A 131 -19.26 2.60 -0.37
C LYS A 131 -18.16 3.63 -0.01
N TYR A 132 -17.15 3.22 0.78
CA TYR A 132 -16.05 4.10 1.14
C TYR A 132 -15.11 4.38 -0.03
N ARG A 133 -14.84 3.40 -0.88
CA ARG A 133 -14.06 3.61 -2.10
C ARG A 133 -14.71 4.64 -3.02
N ASP A 134 -16.02 4.50 -3.25
CA ASP A 134 -16.78 5.41 -4.09
C ASP A 134 -16.76 6.83 -3.49
N MET A 135 -16.94 6.94 -2.17
CA MET A 135 -16.86 8.21 -1.45
C MET A 135 -15.47 8.83 -1.45
N ILE A 136 -14.38 8.04 -1.33
CA ILE A 136 -13.00 8.50 -1.46
C ILE A 136 -12.77 9.09 -2.85
N GLN A 137 -13.29 8.46 -3.90
CA GLN A 137 -13.18 8.98 -5.27
C GLN A 137 -13.97 10.29 -5.45
N GLU A 138 -15.14 10.39 -4.85
CA GLU A 138 -16.00 11.58 -4.94
C GLU A 138 -15.44 12.75 -4.12
N VAL A 139 -14.88 12.49 -2.93
CA VAL A 139 -14.36 13.49 -1.97
C VAL A 139 -12.87 13.79 -2.17
N ALA A 140 -12.19 13.12 -3.08
CA ALA A 140 -10.74 13.34 -3.35
C ALA A 140 -10.40 14.82 -3.69
N GLN A 141 -11.40 15.65 -3.97
CA GLN A 141 -11.26 17.09 -4.15
C GLN A 141 -11.34 17.91 -2.82
N LYS A 142 -11.73 17.29 -1.69
CA LYS A 142 -11.91 17.94 -0.38
C LYS A 142 -11.06 17.26 0.69
N THR A 143 -9.80 17.62 0.74
CA THR A 143 -8.71 16.94 1.45
C THR A 143 -8.93 16.70 2.95
N MET A 144 -9.54 17.63 3.67
CA MET A 144 -9.62 17.59 5.13
C MET A 144 -10.76 16.70 5.64
N GLU A 145 -11.89 16.70 4.95
CA GLU A 145 -13.06 15.87 5.30
C GLU A 145 -12.78 14.38 5.14
N LEU A 146 -11.99 14.01 4.14
CA LEU A 146 -11.62 12.61 3.89
C LEU A 146 -10.72 12.03 4.99
N THR A 147 -9.74 12.81 5.47
CA THR A 147 -8.85 12.35 6.55
C THR A 147 -9.63 12.07 7.83
N LEU A 148 -10.52 12.98 8.23
CA LEU A 148 -11.38 12.82 9.41
C LEU A 148 -12.31 11.61 9.26
N LEU A 149 -12.85 11.40 8.08
CA LEU A 149 -13.73 10.27 7.80
C LEU A 149 -13.00 8.93 7.87
N LEU A 150 -11.78 8.85 7.31
CA LEU A 150 -10.93 7.67 7.40
C LEU A 150 -10.55 7.37 8.85
N ASP A 151 -10.18 8.38 9.63
CA ASP A 151 -9.86 8.21 11.06
C ASP A 151 -11.07 7.69 11.86
N GLN A 152 -12.27 8.21 11.60
CA GLN A 152 -13.49 7.73 12.24
C GLN A 152 -13.84 6.30 11.83
N LEU A 153 -13.65 5.96 10.55
CA LEU A 153 -13.96 4.65 10.02
C LEU A 153 -13.03 3.56 10.52
N LEU A 154 -11.73 3.85 10.50
CA LEU A 154 -10.67 2.89 10.79
C LEU A 154 -10.33 2.81 12.28
N GLY A 155 -10.98 3.61 13.13
CA GLY A 155 -10.70 3.64 14.57
C GLY A 155 -9.29 4.14 14.90
N ASN A 156 -8.71 4.95 14.02
CA ASN A 156 -7.41 5.57 14.22
C ASN A 156 -6.26 4.56 14.45
N PRO A 157 -5.95 3.70 13.46
CA PRO A 157 -4.96 2.64 13.63
C PRO A 157 -3.59 3.21 14.03
N PRO A 158 -2.82 2.52 14.88
CA PRO A 158 -1.56 3.02 15.41
C PRO A 158 -0.51 3.19 14.29
N ASP A 159 0.30 4.22 14.40
CA ASP A 159 1.47 4.41 13.54
C ASP A 159 2.51 3.30 13.76
N ILE A 160 3.36 3.04 12.76
CA ILE A 160 4.53 2.16 12.92
C ILE A 160 5.55 2.88 13.79
N GLU A 161 5.86 2.26 14.93
CA GLU A 161 6.82 2.81 15.90
C GLU A 161 8.19 3.06 15.27
N ASP A 162 8.88 4.10 15.78
CA ASP A 162 10.21 4.47 15.28
C ASP A 162 11.30 3.78 16.13
N PRO A 163 12.04 2.81 15.58
CA PRO A 163 13.09 2.14 16.31
C PRO A 163 14.39 2.98 16.39
N PHE A 164 14.40 4.20 15.86
CA PHE A 164 15.60 5.03 15.80
C PHE A 164 16.14 5.35 17.20
N GLY A 165 17.41 5.03 17.42
CA GLY A 165 18.07 5.18 18.71
C GLY A 165 17.88 3.98 19.66
N GLY A 166 17.07 3.01 19.28
CA GLY A 166 16.84 1.78 20.02
C GLY A 166 17.83 0.67 19.71
N ASP A 167 17.70 -0.43 20.40
CA ASP A 167 18.52 -1.62 20.22
C ASP A 167 18.08 -2.51 19.03
N LEU A 168 18.78 -3.61 18.79
CA LEU A 168 18.46 -4.53 17.71
C LEU A 168 17.06 -5.17 17.89
N ALA A 169 16.64 -5.46 19.13
CA ALA A 169 15.36 -6.10 19.39
C ALA A 169 14.18 -5.19 18.99
N GLU A 170 14.30 -3.87 19.19
CA GLU A 170 13.31 -2.89 18.77
C GLU A 170 13.21 -2.80 17.24
N TYR A 171 14.34 -2.91 16.51
CA TYR A 171 14.35 -2.99 15.07
C TYR A 171 13.74 -4.29 14.53
N GLU A 172 14.01 -5.41 15.20
CA GLU A 172 13.38 -6.70 14.85
C GLU A 172 11.86 -6.70 15.08
N GLU A 173 11.40 -6.06 16.17
CA GLU A 173 9.97 -5.87 16.42
C GLU A 173 9.31 -4.98 15.39
N CYS A 174 9.93 -3.83 15.06
CA CYS A 174 9.48 -2.96 14.00
C CYS A 174 9.39 -3.71 12.65
N ALA A 175 10.42 -4.49 12.31
CA ALA A 175 10.44 -5.31 11.10
C ALA A 175 9.34 -6.39 11.10
N ARG A 176 9.04 -6.96 12.26
CA ARG A 176 7.97 -7.95 12.47
C ARG A 176 6.59 -7.32 12.25
N SER A 177 6.37 -6.15 12.86
CA SER A 177 5.16 -5.35 12.68
C SER A 177 4.94 -4.99 11.21
N ILE A 178 5.93 -4.42 10.54
CA ILE A 178 5.87 -4.10 9.10
C ILE A 178 5.55 -5.36 8.28
N SER A 179 6.23 -6.48 8.55
CA SER A 179 6.00 -7.74 7.81
C SER A 179 4.57 -8.24 7.96
N GLY A 180 3.98 -8.18 9.16
CA GLY A 180 2.60 -8.58 9.42
C GLY A 180 1.59 -7.74 8.62
N HIS A 181 1.76 -6.42 8.64
CA HIS A 181 0.93 -5.52 7.83
C HIS A 181 1.02 -5.82 6.33
N LEU A 182 2.22 -6.11 5.82
CA LEU A 182 2.43 -6.47 4.42
C LEU A 182 1.77 -7.81 4.05
N ASP A 183 1.76 -8.79 4.97
CA ASP A 183 1.08 -10.07 4.74
C ASP A 183 -0.44 -9.89 4.60
N THR A 184 -1.06 -9.11 5.49
CA THR A 184 -2.49 -8.78 5.39
C THR A 184 -2.81 -8.06 4.08
N LEU A 185 -1.99 -7.10 3.67
CA LEU A 185 -2.17 -6.37 2.42
C LEU A 185 -2.11 -7.29 1.20
N LEU A 186 -1.12 -8.18 1.13
CA LEU A 186 -0.97 -9.12 0.01
C LEU A 186 -2.13 -10.11 -0.07
N GLN A 187 -2.60 -10.64 1.06
CA GLN A 187 -3.78 -11.50 1.10
C GLN A 187 -5.01 -10.81 0.51
N TYR A 188 -5.21 -9.54 0.83
CA TYR A 188 -6.33 -8.77 0.26
C TYR A 188 -6.20 -8.56 -1.25
N LEU A 189 -5.00 -8.22 -1.73
CA LEU A 189 -4.75 -7.99 -3.15
C LEU A 189 -4.99 -9.27 -3.99
N ASP A 190 -4.64 -10.43 -3.47
CA ASP A 190 -4.89 -11.71 -4.13
C ASP A 190 -6.38 -12.03 -4.26
N GLN A 191 -7.12 -11.85 -3.18
CA GLN A 191 -8.56 -12.14 -3.17
C GLN A 191 -9.32 -11.21 -4.12
N SER A 192 -8.94 -9.94 -4.18
CA SER A 192 -9.58 -8.95 -5.04
C SER A 192 -9.38 -9.23 -6.53
N GLN A 193 -8.24 -9.82 -6.90
CA GLN A 193 -7.95 -10.18 -8.29
C GLN A 193 -8.66 -11.47 -8.74
N ASN A 194 -8.77 -12.47 -7.85
CA ASN A 194 -9.49 -13.70 -8.14
C ASN A 194 -10.99 -13.44 -8.37
N GLN A 195 -11.60 -12.54 -7.61
CA GLN A 195 -13.00 -12.14 -7.79
C GLN A 195 -13.25 -11.40 -9.12
N SER A 196 -12.28 -10.63 -9.60
CA SER A 196 -12.37 -9.92 -10.89
C SER A 196 -12.26 -10.85 -12.11
N GLN A 197 -11.59 -12.00 -11.98
CA GLN A 197 -11.49 -13.01 -13.05
C GLN A 197 -12.74 -13.87 -13.17
N ASP A 198 -13.41 -14.15 -12.07
CA ASP A 198 -14.63 -14.97 -12.04
C ASP A 198 -15.83 -14.25 -12.69
N GLN A 199 -15.92 -12.92 -12.52
CA GLN A 199 -16.98 -12.10 -13.14
C GLN A 199 -16.81 -11.90 -14.66
N SER A 200 -15.66 -12.21 -15.23
CA SER A 200 -15.40 -12.11 -16.67
C SER A 200 -15.71 -13.41 -17.44
N GLN A 201 -16.16 -14.48 -16.76
CA GLN A 201 -16.48 -15.77 -17.37
C GLN A 201 -17.96 -16.08 -17.50
N ASP A 202 -18.87 -15.15 -17.22
CA ASP A 202 -20.28 -15.34 -17.53
C ASP A 202 -20.49 -15.43 -19.05
N PRO A 203 -21.06 -16.54 -19.56
CA PRO A 203 -21.31 -16.68 -20.99
C PRO A 203 -22.36 -15.68 -21.46
N PRO A 204 -22.29 -15.20 -22.71
CA PRO A 204 -23.28 -14.28 -23.25
C PRO A 204 -24.67 -14.91 -23.20
N GLN A 205 -25.62 -14.23 -22.57
CA GLN A 205 -27.02 -14.63 -22.60
C GLN A 205 -27.49 -14.73 -24.05
N GLU A 206 -27.83 -15.94 -24.48
CA GLU A 206 -28.50 -16.16 -25.77
C GLU A 206 -29.81 -15.39 -25.79
N SER A 207 -29.85 -14.36 -26.61
CA SER A 207 -31.11 -13.68 -26.94
C SER A 207 -31.99 -14.62 -27.75
N SER A 208 -32.97 -15.22 -27.09
CA SER A 208 -34.03 -15.98 -27.74
C SER A 208 -34.87 -15.01 -28.60
N HIS A 209 -34.52 -14.94 -29.88
CA HIS A 209 -35.40 -14.40 -30.91
C HIS A 209 -36.52 -15.42 -31.14
N SER A 210 -37.68 -15.19 -30.53
CA SER A 210 -38.93 -15.81 -30.96
C SER A 210 -39.32 -15.27 -32.33
N ARG A 211 -39.14 -16.10 -33.37
CA ARG A 211 -39.78 -15.92 -34.67
C ARG A 211 -41.30 -16.12 -34.49
N ASP A 212 -42.04 -15.07 -34.57
CA ASP A 212 -43.46 -15.12 -34.80
C ASP A 212 -43.66 -15.31 -36.30
N GLN A 213 -44.13 -16.48 -36.68
CA GLN A 213 -44.70 -16.78 -37.98
C GLN A 213 -46.20 -16.70 -37.81
N SER A 214 -46.81 -15.65 -38.30
CA SER A 214 -48.23 -15.66 -38.66
C SER A 214 -48.33 -15.64 -40.17
N ALA A 215 -48.70 -16.82 -40.65
CA ALA A 215 -49.19 -17.01 -42.01
C ALA A 215 -50.69 -16.68 -42.05
N GLU A 216 -51.07 -16.11 -43.18
CA GLU A 216 -52.20 -16.16 -44.02
C GLU A 216 -53.55 -15.94 -43.58
N ASP A 217 -54.33 -15.21 -44.22
CA ASP A 217 -55.05 -15.45 -45.52
C ASP A 217 -55.35 -14.13 -46.23
#